data_5c5697a92dc36c01a3df196b6ef7483f
#
_entry.id   5c5697a92dc36c01a3df196b6ef7483f
#
_cell.length_a   1.000
_cell.length_b   1.000
_cell.length_c   1.000
_cell.angle_alpha   90.00
_cell.angle_beta   90.00
_cell.angle_gamma   90.00
#
_symmetry.space_group_name_H-M   'P 1'
#
loop_
_entity.id
_entity.type
_entity.pdbx_description
1 polymer ?
#
loop_
_entity_poly.entity_id
_entity_poly.type
_entity_poly.pdbx_seq_one_letter_code
_entity_poly.pdbx_strand_id
1 'polypeptide(L)'
;MRFRHALTATYRGSIAFIVACPLLALVPSVFELLQHVVEVRIGLYASPAAARLHEHDAWRMGFGMVKVLALVLPSYWIVRYLAWRDPARAVRADPRALRMFAGFVTVQLAVAVIQLFALPANMAVTIAGFFVATGIGILMLAWGVAAVLGNAKVGPRASVAIMRRHVPWTFVFSLAAMLPLMVPHYAFAALVILGPKRLLWPVLIADSLLVGWLAVVMQASGYFAATRAAGKADVALDAAEAG
;
A
#
# COMPACT_ATOMS: atom_id res chain seq x y z
N MET A 1 19.36 2.33 10.63
CA MET A 1 19.36 3.07 9.34
C MET A 1 18.90 4.51 9.58
N ARG A 2 19.61 5.53 9.02
CA ARG A 2 19.24 6.96 9.12
C ARG A 2 18.06 7.27 8.19
N PHE A 3 17.23 8.28 8.53
CA PHE A 3 15.99 8.62 7.81
C PHE A 3 16.20 8.85 6.28
N ARG A 4 17.14 9.74 5.93
CA ARG A 4 17.46 10.02 4.52
C ARG A 4 17.91 8.77 3.75
N HIS A 5 18.71 7.94 4.38
CA HIS A 5 19.18 6.68 3.77
C HIS A 5 18.02 5.71 3.53
N ALA A 6 17.09 5.59 4.49
CA ALA A 6 15.87 4.80 4.33
C ALA A 6 15.00 5.31 3.17
N LEU A 7 14.83 6.62 3.05
CA LEU A 7 14.05 7.25 1.98
C LEU A 7 14.66 6.98 0.59
N THR A 8 15.97 7.19 0.45
CA THR A 8 16.69 6.87 -0.79
C THR A 8 16.60 5.38 -1.13
N ALA A 9 16.74 4.49 -0.14
CA ALA A 9 16.61 3.04 -0.33
C ALA A 9 15.21 2.64 -0.78
N THR A 10 14.16 3.31 -0.26
CA THR A 10 12.76 3.10 -0.67
C THR A 10 12.57 3.42 -2.15
N TYR A 11 12.97 4.60 -2.61
CA TYR A 11 12.82 4.98 -4.01
C TYR A 11 13.70 4.14 -4.95
N ARG A 12 14.96 3.91 -4.62
CA ARG A 12 15.83 3.03 -5.41
C ARG A 12 15.29 1.60 -5.47
N GLY A 13 14.79 1.09 -4.34
CA GLY A 13 14.20 -0.24 -4.28
C GLY A 13 12.91 -0.34 -5.10
N SER A 14 12.04 0.67 -5.05
CA SER A 14 10.80 0.70 -5.82
C SER A 14 11.07 0.74 -7.33
N ILE A 15 11.98 1.59 -7.79
CA ILE A 15 12.37 1.66 -9.21
C ILE A 15 13.01 0.34 -9.65
N ALA A 16 13.91 -0.23 -8.85
CA ALA A 16 14.54 -1.50 -9.17
C ALA A 16 13.51 -2.64 -9.29
N PHE A 17 12.48 -2.68 -8.42
CA PHE A 17 11.39 -3.64 -8.53
C PHE A 17 10.57 -3.45 -9.82
N ILE A 18 10.19 -2.20 -10.14
CA ILE A 18 9.41 -1.88 -11.34
C ILE A 18 10.15 -2.34 -12.60
N VAL A 19 11.46 -2.10 -12.65
CA VAL A 19 12.29 -2.53 -13.80
C VAL A 19 12.46 -4.05 -13.87
N ALA A 20 12.64 -4.70 -12.71
CA ALA A 20 12.88 -6.15 -12.65
C ALA A 20 11.59 -6.98 -12.79
N CYS A 21 10.44 -6.46 -12.34
CA CYS A 21 9.16 -7.16 -12.30
C CYS A 21 8.01 -6.28 -12.83
N PRO A 22 8.08 -5.79 -14.10
CA PRO A 22 7.16 -4.77 -14.60
C PRO A 22 5.69 -5.22 -14.60
N LEU A 23 5.41 -6.48 -14.93
CA LEU A 23 4.03 -7.00 -14.93
C LEU A 23 3.41 -7.01 -13.54
N LEU A 24 4.18 -7.33 -12.51
CA LEU A 24 3.71 -7.29 -11.13
C LEU A 24 3.52 -5.86 -10.63
N ALA A 25 4.38 -4.95 -11.07
CA ALA A 25 4.27 -3.53 -10.74
C ALA A 25 3.06 -2.87 -11.41
N LEU A 26 2.60 -3.38 -12.55
CA LEU A 26 1.41 -2.89 -13.25
C LEU A 26 0.08 -3.32 -12.61
N VAL A 27 0.06 -4.34 -11.74
CA VAL A 27 -1.18 -4.81 -11.12
C VAL A 27 -1.96 -3.67 -10.45
N PRO A 28 -1.38 -2.87 -9.53
CA PRO A 28 -2.10 -1.75 -8.94
C PRO A 28 -2.55 -0.70 -9.98
N SER A 29 -1.73 -0.43 -11.00
CA SER A 29 -2.06 0.54 -12.06
C SER A 29 -3.29 0.11 -12.86
N VAL A 30 -3.40 -1.18 -13.20
CA VAL A 30 -4.55 -1.72 -13.94
C VAL A 30 -5.84 -1.59 -13.12
N PHE A 31 -5.79 -1.93 -11.83
CA PHE A 31 -6.96 -1.80 -10.97
C PHE A 31 -7.33 -0.35 -10.67
N GLU A 32 -6.37 0.57 -10.61
CA GLU A 32 -6.63 2.01 -10.56
C GLU A 32 -7.36 2.46 -11.83
N LEU A 33 -6.86 2.09 -13.01
CA LEU A 33 -7.49 2.44 -14.28
C LEU A 33 -8.92 1.89 -14.37
N LEU A 34 -9.15 0.65 -13.94
CA LEU A 34 -10.48 0.05 -13.90
C LEU A 34 -11.41 0.80 -12.93
N GLN A 35 -10.90 1.27 -11.78
CA GLN A 35 -11.68 2.13 -10.89
C GLN A 35 -12.06 3.45 -11.59
N HIS A 36 -11.14 4.08 -12.29
CA HIS A 36 -11.45 5.28 -13.08
C HIS A 36 -12.51 5.03 -14.15
N VAL A 37 -12.50 3.85 -14.80
CA VAL A 37 -13.58 3.48 -15.73
C VAL A 37 -14.95 3.45 -15.02
N VAL A 38 -15.02 2.87 -13.83
CA VAL A 38 -16.24 2.88 -13.01
C VAL A 38 -16.65 4.31 -12.66
N GLU A 39 -15.73 5.14 -12.20
CA GLU A 39 -15.94 6.54 -11.81
C GLU A 39 -16.41 7.41 -12.98
N VAL A 40 -15.87 7.20 -14.19
CA VAL A 40 -16.35 7.84 -15.41
C VAL A 40 -17.78 7.41 -15.73
N ARG A 41 -18.09 6.11 -15.63
CA ARG A 41 -19.43 5.58 -15.93
C ARG A 41 -20.52 6.10 -15.00
N ILE A 42 -20.22 6.26 -13.71
CA ILE A 42 -21.18 6.84 -12.75
C ILE A 42 -21.24 8.36 -12.81
N GLY A 43 -20.44 9.01 -13.67
CA GLY A 43 -20.44 10.46 -13.85
C GLY A 43 -19.72 11.26 -12.79
N LEU A 44 -18.85 10.63 -11.96
CA LEU A 44 -18.14 11.27 -10.86
C LEU A 44 -17.33 12.50 -11.32
N TYR A 45 -16.73 12.45 -12.50
CA TYR A 45 -15.89 13.53 -13.04
C TYR A 45 -16.66 14.59 -13.84
N ALA A 46 -18.01 14.56 -13.84
CA ALA A 46 -18.80 15.53 -14.58
C ALA A 46 -18.69 16.95 -14.02
N SER A 47 -18.68 17.10 -12.70
CA SER A 47 -18.55 18.37 -11.99
C SER A 47 -18.15 18.15 -10.52
N PRO A 48 -17.74 19.21 -9.78
CA PRO A 48 -17.52 19.10 -8.34
C PRO A 48 -18.76 18.65 -7.54
N ALA A 49 -19.96 19.01 -7.98
CA ALA A 49 -21.21 18.57 -7.38
C ALA A 49 -21.44 17.07 -7.61
N ALA A 50 -21.21 16.58 -8.84
CA ALA A 50 -21.30 15.16 -9.17
C ALA A 50 -20.25 14.34 -8.38
N ALA A 51 -19.04 14.82 -8.22
CA ALA A 51 -18.01 14.17 -7.43
C ALA A 51 -18.48 13.94 -5.98
N ARG A 52 -19.09 14.93 -5.34
CA ARG A 52 -19.65 14.80 -3.99
C ARG A 52 -20.84 13.83 -3.93
N LEU A 53 -21.73 13.88 -4.93
CA LEU A 53 -22.91 13.03 -5.02
C LEU A 53 -22.51 11.55 -5.13
N HIS A 54 -21.48 11.23 -5.90
CA HIS A 54 -21.02 9.87 -6.17
C HIS A 54 -19.86 9.41 -5.27
N GLU A 55 -19.50 10.19 -4.24
CA GLU A 55 -18.40 9.85 -3.32
C GLU A 55 -18.58 8.48 -2.65
N HIS A 56 -19.84 8.16 -2.28
CA HIS A 56 -20.21 6.90 -1.61
C HIS A 56 -21.05 5.98 -2.51
N ASP A 57 -20.92 6.12 -3.84
CA ASP A 57 -21.62 5.24 -4.78
C ASP A 57 -21.21 3.76 -4.55
N ALA A 58 -22.21 2.85 -4.55
CA ALA A 58 -22.00 1.44 -4.24
C ALA A 58 -21.00 0.75 -5.17
N TRP A 59 -21.03 1.06 -6.46
CA TRP A 59 -20.06 0.52 -7.42
C TRP A 59 -18.65 1.00 -7.14
N ARG A 60 -18.50 2.30 -6.85
CA ARG A 60 -17.22 2.90 -6.49
C ARG A 60 -16.66 2.28 -5.23
N MET A 61 -17.47 2.12 -4.19
CA MET A 61 -17.06 1.54 -2.91
C MET A 61 -16.73 0.05 -3.05
N GLY A 62 -17.57 -0.71 -3.76
CA GLY A 62 -17.33 -2.13 -4.03
C GLY A 62 -16.03 -2.35 -4.83
N PHE A 63 -15.79 -1.55 -5.87
CA PHE A 63 -14.55 -1.63 -6.63
C PHE A 63 -13.34 -1.15 -5.81
N GLY A 64 -13.53 -0.19 -4.90
CA GLY A 64 -12.53 0.23 -3.93
C GLY A 64 -11.98 -0.92 -3.09
N MET A 65 -12.83 -1.88 -2.69
CA MET A 65 -12.38 -3.10 -1.99
C MET A 65 -11.51 -4.00 -2.87
N VAL A 66 -11.87 -4.16 -4.14
CA VAL A 66 -11.04 -4.91 -5.11
C VAL A 66 -9.68 -4.23 -5.29
N LYS A 67 -9.67 -2.88 -5.34
CA LYS A 67 -8.45 -2.08 -5.40
C LYS A 67 -7.58 -2.27 -4.15
N VAL A 68 -8.15 -2.33 -2.95
CA VAL A 68 -7.39 -2.61 -1.73
C VAL A 68 -6.63 -3.94 -1.86
N LEU A 69 -7.27 -5.00 -2.37
CA LEU A 69 -6.58 -6.26 -2.68
C LEU A 69 -5.43 -6.07 -3.67
N ALA A 70 -5.67 -5.34 -4.75
CA ALA A 70 -4.65 -5.06 -5.78
C ALA A 70 -3.47 -4.24 -5.25
N LEU A 71 -3.65 -3.45 -4.18
CA LEU A 71 -2.58 -2.73 -3.50
C LEU A 71 -1.81 -3.60 -2.51
N VAL A 72 -2.49 -4.55 -1.85
CA VAL A 72 -1.88 -5.39 -0.80
C VAL A 72 -1.21 -6.64 -1.38
N LEU A 73 -1.84 -7.34 -2.32
CA LEU A 73 -1.32 -8.61 -2.84
C LEU A 73 0.09 -8.51 -3.47
N PRO A 74 0.44 -7.45 -4.23
CA PRO A 74 1.79 -7.29 -4.78
C PRO A 74 2.89 -7.18 -3.72
N SER A 75 2.55 -6.86 -2.46
CA SER A 75 3.54 -6.81 -1.38
C SER A 75 4.28 -8.14 -1.19
N TYR A 76 3.64 -9.29 -1.52
CA TYR A 76 4.28 -10.60 -1.51
C TYR A 76 5.56 -10.62 -2.35
N TRP A 77 5.49 -10.12 -3.56
CA TRP A 77 6.63 -10.09 -4.50
C TRP A 77 7.58 -8.93 -4.23
N ILE A 78 7.03 -7.75 -3.91
CA ILE A 78 7.81 -6.53 -3.63
C ILE A 78 8.76 -6.76 -2.45
N VAL A 79 8.23 -7.26 -1.33
CA VAL A 79 9.01 -7.50 -0.11
C VAL A 79 10.09 -8.56 -0.35
N ARG A 80 9.76 -9.67 -1.03
CA ARG A 80 10.73 -10.72 -1.37
C ARG A 80 11.84 -10.19 -2.28
N TYR A 81 11.50 -9.39 -3.29
CA TYR A 81 12.50 -8.74 -4.13
C TYR A 81 13.40 -7.78 -3.36
N LEU A 82 12.83 -6.97 -2.47
CA LEU A 82 13.61 -6.05 -1.65
C LEU A 82 14.56 -6.77 -0.70
N ALA A 83 14.15 -7.92 -0.17
CA ALA A 83 14.96 -8.74 0.72
C ALA A 83 16.09 -9.45 -0.03
N TRP A 84 15.80 -10.06 -1.17
CA TRP A 84 16.75 -10.96 -1.84
C TRP A 84 17.42 -10.38 -3.07
N ARG A 85 16.87 -9.30 -3.66
CA ARG A 85 17.38 -8.69 -4.90
C ARG A 85 17.44 -9.65 -6.08
N ASP A 86 16.67 -10.72 -6.05
CA ASP A 86 16.57 -11.76 -7.06
C ASP A 86 15.10 -11.87 -7.55
N PRO A 87 14.79 -11.44 -8.78
CA PRO A 87 13.46 -11.52 -9.34
C PRO A 87 12.94 -12.96 -9.45
N ALA A 88 13.80 -13.91 -9.85
CA ALA A 88 13.41 -15.30 -10.04
C ALA A 88 13.02 -15.96 -8.69
N ARG A 89 13.74 -15.64 -7.63
CA ARG A 89 13.43 -16.07 -6.27
C ARG A 89 12.19 -15.36 -5.73
N ALA A 90 12.04 -14.07 -6.01
CA ALA A 90 10.91 -13.28 -5.52
C ALA A 90 9.56 -13.78 -6.05
N VAL A 91 9.48 -14.19 -7.32
CA VAL A 91 8.23 -14.65 -7.95
C VAL A 91 7.85 -16.08 -7.61
N ARG A 92 8.73 -16.88 -7.03
CA ARG A 92 8.42 -18.27 -6.65
C ARG A 92 7.31 -18.29 -5.59
N ALA A 93 6.30 -19.10 -5.83
CA ALA A 93 5.27 -19.39 -4.83
C ALA A 93 5.86 -20.29 -3.73
N ASP A 94 5.76 -19.83 -2.49
CA ASP A 94 6.08 -20.63 -1.30
C ASP A 94 4.76 -20.88 -0.54
N PRO A 95 4.24 -22.12 -0.50
CA PRO A 95 2.94 -22.43 0.12
C PRO A 95 2.87 -22.06 1.61
N ARG A 96 4.00 -22.12 2.32
CA ARG A 96 4.06 -21.74 3.74
C ARG A 96 3.96 -20.22 3.90
N ALA A 97 4.77 -19.47 3.15
CA ALA A 97 4.74 -18.01 3.15
C ALA A 97 3.37 -17.49 2.68
N LEU A 98 2.79 -18.09 1.64
CA LEU A 98 1.47 -17.70 1.13
C LEU A 98 0.36 -17.89 2.17
N ARG A 99 0.35 -19.00 2.93
CA ARG A 99 -0.64 -19.20 4.00
C ARG A 99 -0.51 -18.17 5.11
N MET A 100 0.71 -17.85 5.53
CA MET A 100 0.94 -16.82 6.54
C MET A 100 0.57 -15.43 6.02
N PHE A 101 0.92 -15.13 4.78
CA PHE A 101 0.58 -13.88 4.11
C PHE A 101 -0.95 -13.73 3.94
N ALA A 102 -1.66 -14.80 3.61
CA ALA A 102 -3.12 -14.78 3.56
C ALA A 102 -3.75 -14.35 4.90
N GLY A 103 -3.22 -14.83 6.03
CA GLY A 103 -3.64 -14.37 7.36
C GLY A 103 -3.41 -12.86 7.55
N PHE A 104 -2.25 -12.34 7.14
CA PHE A 104 -1.97 -10.91 7.17
C PHE A 104 -2.95 -10.12 6.28
N VAL A 105 -3.18 -10.57 5.04
CA VAL A 105 -4.12 -9.95 4.09
C VAL A 105 -5.53 -9.91 4.66
N THR A 106 -5.99 -11.00 5.31
CA THR A 106 -7.30 -11.05 5.94
C THR A 106 -7.48 -9.95 7.00
N VAL A 107 -6.47 -9.72 7.84
CA VAL A 107 -6.53 -8.61 8.82
C VAL A 107 -6.58 -7.25 8.14
N GLN A 108 -5.76 -7.03 7.11
CA GLN A 108 -5.76 -5.77 6.35
C GLN A 108 -7.12 -5.51 5.67
N LEU A 109 -7.74 -6.55 5.10
CA LEU A 109 -9.07 -6.46 4.50
C LEU A 109 -10.15 -6.18 5.54
N ALA A 110 -10.10 -6.83 6.70
CA ALA A 110 -11.05 -6.56 7.77
C ALA A 110 -10.99 -5.09 8.22
N VAL A 111 -9.79 -4.53 8.37
CA VAL A 111 -9.60 -3.10 8.67
C VAL A 111 -10.17 -2.23 7.56
N ALA A 112 -9.92 -2.57 6.28
CA ALA A 112 -10.44 -1.81 5.14
C ALA A 112 -11.98 -1.88 5.05
N VAL A 113 -12.60 -3.05 5.29
CA VAL A 113 -14.05 -3.20 5.34
C VAL A 113 -14.66 -2.30 6.41
N ILE A 114 -14.09 -2.31 7.61
CA ILE A 114 -14.55 -1.44 8.70
C ILE A 114 -14.45 0.03 8.28
N GLN A 115 -13.33 0.45 7.70
CA GLN A 115 -13.14 1.84 7.28
C GLN A 115 -14.09 2.28 6.18
N LEU A 116 -14.33 1.42 5.19
CA LEU A 116 -15.11 1.78 4.01
C LEU A 116 -16.62 1.67 4.23
N PHE A 117 -17.08 0.73 5.09
CA PHE A 117 -18.50 0.39 5.17
C PHE A 117 -19.11 0.50 6.58
N ALA A 118 -18.31 0.48 7.64
CA ALA A 118 -18.83 0.48 9.01
C ALA A 118 -18.73 1.84 9.73
N LEU A 119 -17.84 2.74 9.26
CA LEU A 119 -17.69 4.05 9.86
C LEU A 119 -18.76 5.01 9.32
N PRO A 120 -19.39 5.83 10.20
CA PRO A 120 -20.34 6.84 9.75
C PRO A 120 -19.62 7.93 8.92
N ALA A 121 -20.34 8.51 7.95
CA ALA A 121 -19.85 9.59 7.09
C ALA A 121 -19.71 10.92 7.88
N ASN A 122 -18.78 10.96 8.81
CA ASN A 122 -18.46 12.11 9.66
C ASN A 122 -16.95 12.37 9.57
N MET A 123 -16.56 13.61 9.28
CA MET A 123 -15.16 14.01 9.10
C MET A 123 -14.28 13.63 10.29
N ALA A 124 -14.73 13.88 11.53
CA ALA A 124 -13.95 13.56 12.71
C ALA A 124 -13.76 12.05 12.88
N VAL A 125 -14.81 11.26 12.61
CA VAL A 125 -14.74 9.78 12.65
C VAL A 125 -13.85 9.25 11.54
N THR A 126 -13.93 9.80 10.34
CA THR A 126 -13.06 9.43 9.20
C THR A 126 -11.58 9.69 9.52
N ILE A 127 -11.27 10.87 10.07
CA ILE A 127 -9.90 11.23 10.48
C ILE A 127 -9.42 10.30 11.61
N ALA A 128 -10.22 10.09 12.63
CA ALA A 128 -9.86 9.18 13.73
C ALA A 128 -9.68 7.75 13.23
N GLY A 129 -10.57 7.26 12.38
CA GLY A 129 -10.48 5.94 11.74
C GLY A 129 -9.21 5.79 10.91
N PHE A 130 -8.82 6.81 10.15
CA PHE A 130 -7.57 6.84 9.41
C PHE A 130 -6.34 6.65 10.32
N PHE A 131 -6.26 7.40 11.43
CA PHE A 131 -5.13 7.28 12.36
C PHE A 131 -5.11 5.92 13.07
N VAL A 132 -6.27 5.41 13.48
CA VAL A 132 -6.38 4.08 14.11
C VAL A 132 -5.94 2.99 13.14
N ALA A 133 -6.46 2.98 11.91
CA ALA A 133 -6.10 1.97 10.91
C ALA A 133 -4.62 2.07 10.50
N THR A 134 -4.09 3.28 10.33
CA THR A 134 -2.66 3.49 10.08
C THR A 134 -1.82 2.95 11.23
N GLY A 135 -2.23 3.23 12.49
CA GLY A 135 -1.58 2.69 13.68
C GLY A 135 -1.58 1.16 13.71
N ILE A 136 -2.72 0.52 13.44
CA ILE A 136 -2.84 -0.93 13.33
C ILE A 136 -1.93 -1.45 12.19
N GLY A 137 -1.98 -0.83 11.02
CA GLY A 137 -1.13 -1.18 9.87
C GLY A 137 0.35 -1.15 10.24
N ILE A 138 0.82 -0.09 10.90
CA ILE A 138 2.21 0.05 11.35
C ILE A 138 2.58 -1.05 12.36
N LEU A 139 1.71 -1.33 13.33
CA LEU A 139 1.96 -2.37 14.33
C LEU A 139 2.07 -3.77 13.72
N MET A 140 1.41 -4.01 12.59
CA MET A 140 1.41 -5.30 11.88
C MET A 140 2.53 -5.43 10.83
N LEU A 141 3.32 -4.39 10.54
CA LEU A 141 4.33 -4.41 9.46
C LEU A 141 5.36 -5.53 9.61
N ALA A 142 5.93 -5.74 10.82
CA ALA A 142 6.94 -6.76 11.03
C ALA A 142 6.38 -8.17 10.78
N TRP A 143 5.12 -8.42 11.17
CA TRP A 143 4.43 -9.68 10.84
C TRP A 143 4.20 -9.83 9.34
N GLY A 144 3.71 -8.79 8.64
CA GLY A 144 3.51 -8.83 7.19
C GLY A 144 4.79 -9.17 6.43
N VAL A 145 5.91 -8.53 6.78
CA VAL A 145 7.22 -8.81 6.19
C VAL A 145 7.69 -10.22 6.50
N ALA A 146 7.62 -10.65 7.75
CA ALA A 146 8.02 -12.00 8.18
C ALA A 146 7.16 -13.09 7.51
N ALA A 147 5.86 -12.88 7.40
CA ALA A 147 4.93 -13.81 6.73
C ALA A 147 5.33 -14.02 5.27
N VAL A 148 5.63 -12.95 4.55
CA VAL A 148 6.07 -13.00 3.15
C VAL A 148 7.44 -13.69 3.00
N LEU A 149 8.34 -13.52 3.97
CA LEU A 149 9.68 -14.15 3.98
C LEU A 149 9.68 -15.56 4.62
N GLY A 150 8.51 -16.10 4.98
CA GLY A 150 8.35 -17.48 5.47
C GLY A 150 8.69 -17.67 6.96
N ASN A 151 8.90 -16.59 7.72
CA ASN A 151 9.26 -16.68 9.15
C ASN A 151 8.02 -16.71 10.05
N ALA A 152 7.66 -17.89 10.55
CA ALA A 152 6.53 -18.07 11.46
C ALA A 152 6.82 -17.65 12.92
N LYS A 153 8.07 -17.37 13.29
CA LYS A 153 8.44 -16.94 14.65
C LYS A 153 7.92 -15.52 14.95
N VAL A 154 7.69 -14.71 13.91
CA VAL A 154 7.19 -13.33 14.04
C VAL A 154 5.71 -13.27 13.68
N GLY A 155 4.85 -13.52 14.65
CA GLY A 155 3.39 -13.38 14.54
C GLY A 155 2.90 -11.98 14.94
N PRO A 156 1.56 -11.73 14.97
CA PRO A 156 0.97 -10.44 15.30
C PRO A 156 1.46 -9.86 16.64
N ARG A 157 1.51 -10.66 17.71
CA ARG A 157 1.97 -10.22 19.04
C ARG A 157 3.44 -9.80 19.02
N ALA A 158 4.30 -10.56 18.36
CA ALA A 158 5.72 -10.22 18.20
C ALA A 158 5.88 -8.94 17.38
N SER A 159 5.09 -8.77 16.31
CA SER A 159 5.08 -7.55 15.50
C SER A 159 4.74 -6.32 16.34
N VAL A 160 3.70 -6.37 17.17
CA VAL A 160 3.34 -5.27 18.09
C VAL A 160 4.52 -4.96 19.02
N ALA A 161 5.14 -5.97 19.62
CA ALA A 161 6.28 -5.78 20.52
C ALA A 161 7.45 -5.08 19.82
N ILE A 162 7.77 -5.46 18.58
CA ILE A 162 8.83 -4.87 17.75
C ILE A 162 8.45 -3.43 17.34
N MET A 163 7.22 -3.21 16.85
CA MET A 163 6.85 -1.97 16.17
C MET A 163 6.37 -0.85 17.11
N ARG A 164 5.81 -1.16 18.28
CA ARG A 164 5.15 -0.17 19.15
C ARG A 164 5.98 1.08 19.48
N ARG A 165 7.27 0.93 19.69
CA ARG A 165 8.20 2.05 19.97
C ARG A 165 8.62 2.80 18.70
N HIS A 166 8.27 2.27 17.53
CA HIS A 166 8.67 2.81 16.23
C HIS A 166 7.49 3.43 15.45
N VAL A 167 6.27 3.43 16.01
CA VAL A 167 5.06 3.98 15.38
C VAL A 167 5.26 5.42 14.91
N PRO A 168 5.70 6.39 15.74
CA PRO A 168 5.84 7.78 15.29
C PRO A 168 6.86 7.93 14.16
N TRP A 169 8.01 7.26 14.29
CA TRP A 169 9.04 7.31 13.26
C TRP A 169 8.54 6.69 11.95
N THR A 170 7.88 5.54 12.02
CA THR A 170 7.35 4.83 10.85
C THR A 170 6.26 5.66 10.16
N PHE A 171 5.37 6.27 10.92
CA PHE A 171 4.33 7.16 10.40
C PHE A 171 4.93 8.31 9.60
N VAL A 172 5.86 9.08 10.21
CA VAL A 172 6.51 10.22 9.54
C VAL A 172 7.32 9.76 8.33
N PHE A 173 8.02 8.64 8.44
CA PHE A 173 8.81 8.07 7.36
C PHE A 173 7.94 7.63 6.17
N SER A 174 6.86 6.89 6.41
CA SER A 174 5.95 6.43 5.37
C SER A 174 5.25 7.62 4.70
N LEU A 175 4.81 8.61 5.49
CA LEU A 175 4.23 9.84 4.96
C LEU A 175 5.21 10.58 4.04
N ALA A 176 6.45 10.79 4.50
CA ALA A 176 7.48 11.44 3.70
C ALA A 176 7.86 10.67 2.43
N ALA A 177 7.79 9.32 2.47
CA ALA A 177 8.02 8.49 1.30
C ALA A 177 6.87 8.58 0.29
N MET A 178 5.63 8.66 0.74
CA MET A 178 4.46 8.65 -0.14
C MET A 178 4.10 10.05 -0.67
N LEU A 179 4.33 11.09 0.12
CA LEU A 179 3.88 12.46 -0.18
C LEU A 179 4.29 12.98 -1.56
N PRO A 180 5.53 12.77 -2.08
CA PRO A 180 5.92 13.21 -3.41
C PRO A 180 5.09 12.62 -4.55
N LEU A 181 4.46 11.45 -4.34
CA LEU A 181 3.58 10.81 -5.33
C LEU A 181 2.10 11.08 -5.04
N MET A 182 1.72 11.26 -3.78
CA MET A 182 0.34 11.62 -3.41
C MET A 182 -0.05 13.01 -3.87
N VAL A 183 0.87 13.99 -3.80
CA VAL A 183 0.58 15.37 -4.25
C VAL A 183 0.17 15.41 -5.72
N PRO A 184 0.93 14.86 -6.69
CA PRO A 184 0.49 14.83 -8.07
C PRO A 184 -0.75 13.94 -8.29
N HIS A 185 -0.96 12.85 -7.53
CA HIS A 185 -2.20 12.06 -7.60
C HIS A 185 -3.45 12.93 -7.32
N TYR A 186 -3.46 13.66 -6.22
CA TYR A 186 -4.58 14.57 -5.91
C TYR A 186 -4.67 15.74 -6.90
N ALA A 187 -3.55 16.23 -7.43
CA ALA A 187 -3.56 17.25 -8.48
C ALA A 187 -4.21 16.71 -9.77
N PHE A 188 -3.95 15.46 -10.16
CA PHE A 188 -4.60 14.81 -11.29
C PHE A 188 -6.10 14.63 -11.06
N ALA A 189 -6.53 14.21 -9.87
CA ALA A 189 -7.95 14.12 -9.52
C ALA A 189 -8.65 15.50 -9.65
N ALA A 190 -8.03 16.57 -9.17
CA ALA A 190 -8.55 17.94 -9.33
C ALA A 190 -8.59 18.36 -10.81
N LEU A 191 -7.55 18.06 -11.57
CA LEU A 191 -7.44 18.40 -13.00
C LEU A 191 -8.52 17.70 -13.84
N VAL A 192 -8.86 16.46 -13.52
CA VAL A 192 -9.91 15.70 -14.23
C VAL A 192 -11.29 16.31 -14.00
N ILE A 193 -11.57 16.83 -12.80
CA ILE A 193 -12.86 17.45 -12.46
C ILE A 193 -12.96 18.87 -13.00
N LEU A 194 -11.90 19.67 -12.86
CA LEU A 194 -11.92 21.10 -13.14
C LEU A 194 -11.36 21.47 -14.51
N GLY A 195 -10.58 20.59 -15.12
CA GLY A 195 -9.86 20.86 -16.36
C GLY A 195 -10.65 20.55 -17.62
N PRO A 196 -10.03 20.73 -18.80
CA PRO A 196 -10.64 20.44 -20.09
C PRO A 196 -10.94 18.95 -20.25
N LYS A 197 -12.16 18.59 -20.67
CA LYS A 197 -12.60 17.18 -20.81
C LYS A 197 -11.78 16.35 -21.81
N ARG A 198 -11.08 16.98 -22.76
CA ARG A 198 -10.11 16.32 -23.66
C ARG A 198 -8.93 15.69 -22.93
N LEU A 199 -8.60 16.15 -21.70
CA LEU A 199 -7.50 15.62 -20.88
C LEU A 199 -7.95 14.50 -19.95
N LEU A 200 -9.24 14.15 -19.89
CA LEU A 200 -9.79 13.15 -18.99
C LEU A 200 -8.97 11.86 -19.01
N TRP A 201 -8.96 11.17 -20.14
CA TRP A 201 -8.27 9.87 -20.24
C TRP A 201 -6.74 9.93 -20.15
N PRO A 202 -6.05 10.88 -20.81
CA PRO A 202 -4.61 11.03 -20.61
C PRO A 202 -4.20 11.22 -19.15
N VAL A 203 -4.97 12.02 -18.40
CA VAL A 203 -4.68 12.26 -16.97
C VAL A 203 -5.00 11.02 -16.12
N LEU A 204 -6.12 10.34 -16.35
CA LEU A 204 -6.47 9.12 -15.62
C LEU A 204 -5.46 7.98 -15.87
N ILE A 205 -4.94 7.84 -17.09
CA ILE A 205 -3.90 6.87 -17.41
C ILE A 205 -2.60 7.23 -16.66
N ALA A 206 -2.19 8.50 -16.71
CA ALA A 206 -1.00 8.98 -16.01
C ALA A 206 -1.13 8.78 -14.49
N ASP A 207 -2.31 9.06 -13.93
CA ASP A 207 -2.63 8.83 -12.53
C ASP A 207 -2.54 7.35 -12.16
N SER A 208 -3.09 6.47 -12.98
CA SER A 208 -3.03 5.02 -12.76
C SER A 208 -1.59 4.49 -12.69
N LEU A 209 -0.71 4.98 -13.57
CA LEU A 209 0.72 4.63 -13.52
C LEU A 209 1.41 5.18 -12.27
N LEU A 210 1.06 6.40 -11.89
CA LEU A 210 1.56 7.04 -10.66
C LEU A 210 1.13 6.26 -9.41
N VAL A 211 -0.13 5.84 -9.32
CA VAL A 211 -0.66 5.01 -8.22
C VAL A 211 0.02 3.64 -8.18
N GLY A 212 0.32 3.04 -9.34
CA GLY A 212 1.13 1.84 -9.39
C GLY A 212 2.50 2.01 -8.74
N TRP A 213 3.20 3.10 -9.04
CA TRP A 213 4.47 3.41 -8.39
C TRP A 213 4.29 3.73 -6.90
N LEU A 214 3.28 4.52 -6.55
CA LEU A 214 2.93 4.83 -5.15
C LEU A 214 2.71 3.55 -4.33
N ALA A 215 2.02 2.54 -4.87
CA ALA A 215 1.82 1.25 -4.22
C ALA A 215 3.16 0.54 -3.92
N VAL A 216 4.09 0.52 -4.89
CA VAL A 216 5.43 -0.07 -4.67
C VAL A 216 6.22 0.71 -3.63
N VAL A 217 6.17 2.07 -3.64
CA VAL A 217 6.83 2.92 -2.64
C VAL A 217 6.23 2.68 -1.24
N MET A 218 4.92 2.55 -1.13
CA MET A 218 4.22 2.24 0.12
C MET A 218 4.72 0.90 0.71
N GLN A 219 4.78 -0.15 -0.08
CA GLN A 219 5.26 -1.47 0.37
C GLN A 219 6.76 -1.44 0.71
N ALA A 220 7.57 -0.75 -0.09
CA ALA A 220 9.00 -0.58 0.18
C ALA A 220 9.25 0.21 1.48
N SER A 221 8.48 1.27 1.74
CA SER A 221 8.59 2.02 2.99
C SER A 221 8.24 1.15 4.21
N GLY A 222 7.18 0.35 4.11
CA GLY A 222 6.80 -0.63 5.13
C GLY A 222 7.91 -1.65 5.41
N TYR A 223 8.50 -2.22 4.35
CA TYR A 223 9.62 -3.15 4.45
C TYR A 223 10.82 -2.53 5.18
N PHE A 224 11.28 -1.34 4.78
CA PHE A 224 12.43 -0.70 5.42
C PHE A 224 12.14 -0.25 6.86
N ALA A 225 10.90 0.15 7.16
CA ALA A 225 10.49 0.46 8.52
C ALA A 225 10.50 -0.78 9.43
N ALA A 226 9.93 -1.89 8.96
CA ALA A 226 9.91 -3.16 9.69
C ALA A 226 11.33 -3.70 9.93
N THR A 227 12.17 -3.73 8.88
CA THR A 227 13.57 -4.18 8.97
C THR A 227 14.37 -3.33 9.94
N ARG A 228 14.18 -1.99 9.92
CA ARG A 228 14.84 -1.09 10.89
C ARG A 228 14.41 -1.37 12.33
N ALA A 229 13.11 -1.59 12.56
CA ALA A 229 12.58 -1.86 13.90
C ALA A 229 13.05 -3.22 14.41
N ALA A 230 13.00 -4.26 13.58
CA ALA A 230 13.44 -5.60 13.88
C ALA A 230 14.94 -5.66 14.18
N GLY A 231 15.78 -4.98 13.38
CA GLY A 231 17.21 -4.88 13.65
C GLY A 231 17.57 -4.16 14.96
N LYS A 232 16.71 -3.28 15.48
CA LYS A 232 16.86 -2.67 16.80
C LYS A 232 16.40 -3.58 17.95
N ALA A 233 15.55 -4.55 17.65
CA ALA A 233 15.07 -5.56 18.57
C ALA A 233 15.88 -6.87 18.51
N ASP A 234 16.90 -6.92 17.66
CA ASP A 234 17.72 -8.11 17.38
C ASP A 234 16.87 -9.32 16.93
N VAL A 235 15.91 -9.05 16.03
CA VAL A 235 14.99 -10.06 15.49
C VAL A 235 15.18 -10.17 13.98
N ALA A 236 15.44 -11.38 13.49
CA ALA A 236 15.45 -11.68 12.06
C ALA A 236 14.02 -11.76 11.52
N LEU A 237 13.74 -11.11 10.39
CA LEU A 237 12.44 -11.20 9.68
C LEU A 237 12.46 -12.27 8.60
N ASP A 238 13.61 -12.64 8.05
CA ASP A 238 13.75 -13.73 7.09
C ASP A 238 13.88 -15.08 7.82
N ALA A 239 13.21 -16.10 7.30
CA ALA A 239 13.31 -17.46 7.84
C ALA A 239 14.74 -18.05 7.73
N ALA A 240 15.49 -17.67 6.68
CA ALA A 240 16.86 -18.13 6.45
C ALA A 240 17.87 -17.54 7.47
N GLU A 241 17.56 -16.39 8.07
CA GLU A 241 18.39 -15.72 9.08
C GLU A 241 17.98 -16.10 10.52
N ALA A 242 16.83 -16.76 10.69
CA ALA A 242 16.22 -17.06 11.98
C ALA A 242 16.60 -18.46 12.53
N GLY A 243 17.39 -19.24 11.79
CA GLY A 243 17.96 -20.55 12.16
C GLY A 243 19.30 -20.37 12.82
#